data_435c509ebd25d5cf01ad84234e65a3e1
#
_entry.id   435c509ebd25d5cf01ad84234e65a3e1
#
_cell.length_a   1.000
_cell.length_b   1.000
_cell.length_c   1.000
_cell.angle_alpha   90.00
_cell.angle_beta   90.00
_cell.angle_gamma   90.00
#
_symmetry.space_group_name_H-M   'P 1'
#
loop_
_entity.id
_entity.type
_entity.pdbx_description
1 polymer ?
#
loop_
_entity_poly.entity_id
_entity_poly.type
_entity_poly.pdbx_seq_one_letter_code
_entity_poly.pdbx_strand_id
1 'polypeptide(L)'
;NARYTLSEKEENIITVKDSNGVDALLDLRELIETEQRYEVDLEDGKGMRVIETQAELMGHTRSIDPRVRENTYRALFAAFEKNIDKYQLIYQSIVKDWGEDARLRGYATPIAMRNHANHVPDRAIETLMSVCSGNLGVFHDFFKAKACLMGIEELRRFDHSAPVNKAESQYGYF
;
A
#
# COMPACT_ATOMS: atom_id res chain seq x y z
N ASN A 1 -17.14 25.58 -6.49
CA ASN A 1 -17.48 24.17 -6.21
C ASN A 1 -18.91 23.78 -6.60
N ALA A 2 -19.82 24.73 -6.84
CA ALA A 2 -21.22 24.46 -7.21
C ALA A 2 -21.41 23.57 -8.47
N ARG A 3 -20.39 23.51 -9.35
CA ARG A 3 -20.47 22.74 -10.61
C ARG A 3 -20.59 21.22 -10.40
N TYR A 4 -19.97 20.69 -9.34
CA TYR A 4 -19.88 19.25 -9.08
C TYR A 4 -20.71 18.82 -7.86
N THR A 5 -21.48 19.74 -7.30
CA THR A 5 -22.38 19.47 -6.17
C THR A 5 -23.76 19.10 -6.75
N LEU A 6 -24.27 17.98 -6.31
CA LEU A 6 -25.62 17.50 -6.66
C LEU A 6 -26.67 18.22 -5.81
N SER A 7 -27.95 17.94 -6.08
CA SER A 7 -29.01 18.45 -5.21
C SER A 7 -28.91 17.82 -3.81
N GLU A 8 -29.44 18.50 -2.80
CA GLU A 8 -29.45 18.03 -1.41
C GLU A 8 -30.05 16.62 -1.26
N LYS A 9 -31.08 16.31 -2.05
CA LYS A 9 -31.70 14.97 -2.03
C LYS A 9 -30.76 13.91 -2.59
N GLU A 10 -30.06 14.22 -3.68
CA GLU A 10 -29.11 13.30 -4.31
C GLU A 10 -27.88 13.06 -3.42
N GLU A 11 -27.34 14.13 -2.80
CA GLU A 11 -26.24 14.00 -1.85
C GLU A 11 -26.64 13.14 -0.64
N ASN A 12 -27.85 13.34 -0.09
CA ASN A 12 -28.34 12.52 1.01
C ASN A 12 -28.52 11.05 0.63
N ILE A 13 -29.00 10.77 -0.59
CA ILE A 13 -29.13 9.39 -1.08
C ILE A 13 -27.75 8.74 -1.19
N ILE A 14 -26.77 9.43 -1.80
CA ILE A 14 -25.40 8.94 -1.92
C ILE A 14 -24.83 8.65 -0.54
N THR A 15 -24.86 9.61 0.38
CA THR A 15 -24.33 9.46 1.74
C THR A 15 -24.90 8.24 2.46
N VAL A 16 -26.23 8.04 2.40
CA VAL A 16 -26.89 6.88 3.03
C VAL A 16 -26.47 5.58 2.36
N LYS A 17 -26.31 5.58 1.04
CA LYS A 17 -25.87 4.37 0.30
C LYS A 17 -24.41 4.05 0.57
N ASP A 18 -23.54 5.05 0.65
CA ASP A 18 -22.11 4.88 0.93
C ASP A 18 -21.88 4.28 2.32
N SER A 19 -22.61 4.77 3.34
CA SER A 19 -22.52 4.24 4.70
C SER A 19 -22.87 2.74 4.79
N ASN A 20 -23.77 2.27 3.93
CA ASN A 20 -24.18 0.85 3.90
C ASN A 20 -23.49 0.05 2.78
N GLY A 21 -22.71 0.69 1.93
CA GLY A 21 -22.05 0.09 0.77
C GLY A 21 -20.52 0.17 0.89
N VAL A 22 -19.95 1.30 0.48
CA VAL A 22 -18.49 1.47 0.42
C VAL A 22 -17.86 1.40 1.80
N ASP A 23 -18.44 2.07 2.82
CA ASP A 23 -17.91 2.05 4.18
C ASP A 23 -17.94 0.63 4.76
N ALA A 24 -19.03 -0.11 4.55
CA ALA A 24 -19.11 -1.51 4.97
C ALA A 24 -18.07 -2.43 4.28
N LEU A 25 -17.69 -2.13 3.03
CA LEU A 25 -16.62 -2.87 2.34
C LEU A 25 -15.24 -2.52 2.90
N LEU A 26 -15.04 -1.27 3.33
CA LEU A 26 -13.81 -0.85 4.02
C LEU A 26 -13.69 -1.53 5.38
N ASP A 27 -14.77 -1.57 6.15
CA ASP A 27 -14.84 -2.29 7.43
C ASP A 27 -14.56 -3.79 7.25
N LEU A 28 -15.13 -4.41 6.20
CA LEU A 28 -14.85 -5.81 5.88
C LEU A 28 -13.38 -6.03 5.55
N ARG A 29 -12.74 -5.12 4.82
CA ARG A 29 -11.29 -5.18 4.57
C ARG A 29 -10.50 -5.15 5.88
N GLU A 30 -10.85 -4.24 6.78
CA GLU A 30 -10.18 -4.14 8.09
C GLU A 30 -10.35 -5.40 8.94
N LEU A 31 -11.54 -6.00 8.93
CA LEU A 31 -11.78 -7.29 9.60
C LEU A 31 -10.87 -8.38 9.03
N ILE A 32 -10.79 -8.52 7.71
CA ILE A 32 -9.92 -9.49 7.06
C ILE A 32 -8.45 -9.25 7.45
N GLU A 33 -7.99 -8.00 7.47
CA GLU A 33 -6.60 -7.64 7.82
C GLU A 33 -6.29 -7.91 9.31
N THR A 34 -7.22 -7.65 10.21
CA THR A 34 -7.03 -7.91 11.65
C THR A 34 -7.05 -9.39 12.01
N GLU A 35 -7.74 -10.20 11.23
CA GLU A 35 -7.78 -11.66 11.40
C GLU A 35 -6.55 -12.37 10.80
N GLN A 36 -5.74 -11.68 9.99
CA GLN A 36 -4.56 -12.29 9.39
C GLN A 36 -3.55 -12.73 10.45
N ARG A 37 -2.93 -13.87 10.20
CA ARG A 37 -1.81 -14.42 10.96
C ARG A 37 -0.70 -14.77 9.98
N TYR A 38 0.53 -14.52 10.39
CA TYR A 38 1.71 -14.60 9.55
C TYR A 38 2.63 -15.69 10.08
N GLU A 39 2.74 -16.78 9.33
CA GLU A 39 3.66 -17.87 9.64
C GLU A 39 5.03 -17.55 9.05
N VAL A 40 6.04 -17.40 9.90
CA VAL A 40 7.39 -16.97 9.50
C VAL A 40 8.48 -17.65 10.31
N ASP A 41 9.56 -18.03 9.66
CA ASP A 41 10.83 -18.41 10.30
C ASP A 41 11.74 -17.17 10.32
N LEU A 42 12.11 -16.73 11.52
CA LEU A 42 13.02 -15.60 11.72
C LEU A 42 14.50 -15.99 11.83
N GLU A 43 14.83 -17.23 11.47
CA GLU A 43 16.20 -17.75 11.42
C GLU A 43 16.96 -17.68 12.76
N ASP A 44 16.23 -17.60 13.88
CA ASP A 44 16.78 -17.54 15.23
C ASP A 44 16.89 -18.91 15.93
N GLY A 45 16.72 -19.99 15.17
CA GLY A 45 16.80 -21.38 15.64
C GLY A 45 15.54 -21.89 16.36
N LYS A 46 14.47 -21.08 16.45
CA LYS A 46 13.21 -21.48 17.09
C LYS A 46 12.18 -22.03 16.08
N GLY A 47 12.54 -22.00 14.79
CA GLY A 47 11.68 -22.47 13.70
C GLY A 47 10.49 -21.56 13.39
N MET A 48 9.50 -22.15 12.73
CA MET A 48 8.28 -21.41 12.34
C MET A 48 7.52 -20.88 13.57
N ARG A 49 7.10 -19.62 13.49
CA ARG A 49 6.25 -18.98 14.49
C ARG A 49 5.11 -18.24 13.82
N VAL A 50 4.08 -17.96 14.59
CA VAL A 50 2.94 -17.14 14.16
C VAL A 50 3.11 -15.75 14.73
N ILE A 51 3.10 -14.74 13.83
CA ILE A 51 3.04 -13.32 14.20
C ILE A 51 1.61 -12.85 14.01
N GLU A 52 1.09 -12.14 15.00
CA GLU A 52 -0.34 -11.79 15.05
C GLU A 52 -0.67 -10.50 14.31
N THR A 53 0.30 -9.60 14.12
CA THR A 53 0.05 -8.30 13.49
C THR A 53 0.99 -8.04 12.32
N GLN A 54 0.47 -7.35 11.30
CA GLN A 54 1.29 -6.91 10.18
C GLN A 54 2.41 -5.95 10.62
N ALA A 55 2.13 -5.09 11.61
CA ALA A 55 3.11 -4.13 12.11
C ALA A 55 4.34 -4.84 12.72
N GLU A 56 4.12 -5.88 13.51
CA GLU A 56 5.19 -6.70 14.08
C GLU A 56 5.98 -7.41 12.96
N LEU A 57 5.28 -8.04 12.03
CA LEU A 57 5.91 -8.70 10.87
C LEU A 57 6.79 -7.71 10.09
N MET A 58 6.27 -6.52 9.79
CA MET A 58 7.00 -5.49 9.02
C MET A 58 8.26 -4.99 9.74
N GLY A 59 8.35 -5.10 11.06
CA GLY A 59 9.57 -4.83 11.81
C GLY A 59 10.78 -5.64 11.32
N HIS A 60 10.54 -6.86 10.86
CA HIS A 60 11.59 -7.77 10.38
C HIS A 60 12.07 -7.48 8.94
N THR A 61 11.40 -6.62 8.18
CA THR A 61 11.86 -6.21 6.84
C THR A 61 13.18 -5.47 6.84
N ARG A 62 13.61 -4.96 8.00
CA ARG A 62 14.88 -4.26 8.20
C ARG A 62 15.96 -5.14 8.83
N SER A 63 15.74 -6.44 8.93
CA SER A 63 16.75 -7.38 9.46
C SER A 63 18.04 -7.30 8.64
N ILE A 64 19.18 -7.48 9.31
CA ILE A 64 20.49 -7.62 8.67
C ILE A 64 20.54 -8.94 7.88
N ASP A 65 19.92 -10.02 8.39
CA ASP A 65 19.85 -11.31 7.73
C ASP A 65 18.90 -11.26 6.51
N PRO A 66 19.41 -11.50 5.29
CA PRO A 66 18.58 -11.49 4.08
C PRO A 66 17.51 -12.60 4.06
N ARG A 67 17.72 -13.73 4.76
CA ARG A 67 16.72 -14.80 4.84
C ARG A 67 15.53 -14.38 5.68
N VAL A 68 15.76 -13.68 6.79
CA VAL A 68 14.69 -13.11 7.61
C VAL A 68 13.85 -12.13 6.79
N ARG A 69 14.49 -11.26 6.00
CA ARG A 69 13.75 -10.33 5.13
C ARG A 69 12.92 -11.05 4.07
N GLU A 70 13.49 -12.07 3.43
CA GLU A 70 12.80 -12.88 2.43
C GLU A 70 11.62 -13.64 3.05
N ASN A 71 11.82 -14.31 4.19
CA ASN A 71 10.77 -15.05 4.89
C ASN A 71 9.64 -14.11 5.32
N THR A 72 9.98 -12.92 5.85
CA THR A 72 9.02 -11.88 6.19
C THR A 72 8.18 -11.44 4.98
N TYR A 73 8.83 -11.19 3.85
CA TYR A 73 8.17 -10.82 2.60
C TYR A 73 7.22 -11.94 2.12
N ARG A 74 7.70 -13.19 2.11
CA ARG A 74 6.89 -14.35 1.71
C ARG A 74 5.70 -14.58 2.63
N ALA A 75 5.88 -14.45 3.95
CA ALA A 75 4.81 -14.58 4.92
C ALA A 75 3.72 -13.52 4.74
N LEU A 76 4.12 -12.26 4.46
CA LEU A 76 3.18 -11.19 4.17
C LEU A 76 2.30 -11.52 2.95
N PHE A 77 2.92 -11.88 1.84
CA PHE A 77 2.18 -12.15 0.61
C PHE A 77 1.34 -13.42 0.69
N ALA A 78 1.82 -14.46 1.38
CA ALA A 78 1.04 -15.68 1.61
C ALA A 78 -0.24 -15.40 2.41
N ALA A 79 -0.21 -14.48 3.38
CA ALA A 79 -1.40 -14.07 4.11
C ALA A 79 -2.41 -13.31 3.23
N PHE A 80 -1.94 -12.43 2.33
CA PHE A 80 -2.80 -11.76 1.35
C PHE A 80 -3.38 -12.74 0.33
N GLU A 81 -2.58 -13.68 -0.16
CA GLU A 81 -3.00 -14.68 -1.16
C GLU A 81 -4.17 -15.53 -0.67
N LYS A 82 -4.21 -15.89 0.61
CA LYS A 82 -5.35 -16.61 1.23
C LYS A 82 -6.68 -15.88 1.08
N ASN A 83 -6.67 -14.56 0.91
CA ASN A 83 -7.87 -13.71 0.82
C ASN A 83 -7.95 -12.93 -0.49
N ILE A 84 -7.18 -13.31 -1.51
CA ILE A 84 -7.03 -12.51 -2.74
C ILE A 84 -8.38 -12.24 -3.44
N ASP A 85 -9.26 -13.23 -3.50
CA ASP A 85 -10.58 -13.08 -4.13
C ASP A 85 -11.46 -12.08 -3.37
N LYS A 86 -11.37 -12.07 -2.04
CA LYS A 86 -12.10 -11.10 -1.20
C LYS A 86 -11.58 -9.68 -1.44
N TYR A 87 -10.25 -9.50 -1.44
CA TYR A 87 -9.63 -8.21 -1.76
C TYR A 87 -9.97 -7.73 -3.15
N GLN A 88 -9.96 -8.63 -4.14
CA GLN A 88 -10.34 -8.32 -5.51
C GLN A 88 -11.78 -7.82 -5.59
N LEU A 89 -12.72 -8.50 -4.95
CA LEU A 89 -14.12 -8.11 -4.93
C LEU A 89 -14.31 -6.73 -4.26
N ILE A 90 -13.70 -6.52 -3.10
CA ILE A 90 -13.76 -5.25 -2.38
C ILE A 90 -13.19 -4.12 -3.25
N TYR A 91 -11.99 -4.31 -3.80
CA TYR A 91 -11.32 -3.32 -4.64
C TYR A 91 -12.14 -2.96 -5.88
N GLN A 92 -12.62 -3.96 -6.62
CA GLN A 92 -13.42 -3.73 -7.83
C GLN A 92 -14.72 -2.99 -7.52
N SER A 93 -15.38 -3.32 -6.41
CA SER A 93 -16.61 -2.66 -5.99
C SER A 93 -16.38 -1.19 -5.66
N ILE A 94 -15.35 -0.89 -4.87
CA ILE A 94 -15.01 0.49 -4.49
C ILE A 94 -14.58 1.32 -5.72
N VAL A 95 -13.76 0.75 -6.61
CA VAL A 95 -13.31 1.46 -7.82
C VAL A 95 -14.47 1.74 -8.77
N LYS A 96 -15.40 0.79 -8.91
CA LYS A 96 -16.60 0.96 -9.71
C LYS A 96 -17.49 2.06 -9.15
N ASP A 97 -17.77 2.01 -7.86
CA ASP A 97 -18.58 3.01 -7.16
C ASP A 97 -17.98 4.40 -7.30
N TRP A 98 -16.68 4.55 -7.07
CA TRP A 98 -15.98 5.82 -7.28
C TRP A 98 -16.06 6.32 -8.73
N GLY A 99 -15.98 5.42 -9.72
CA GLY A 99 -16.16 5.77 -11.12
C GLY A 99 -17.58 6.27 -11.43
N GLU A 100 -18.59 5.64 -10.83
CA GLU A 100 -19.99 6.07 -11.00
C GLU A 100 -20.28 7.40 -10.30
N ASP A 101 -19.76 7.62 -9.09
CA ASP A 101 -19.90 8.90 -8.38
C ASP A 101 -19.25 10.05 -9.17
N ALA A 102 -18.05 9.85 -9.70
CA ALA A 102 -17.40 10.82 -10.58
C ALA A 102 -18.26 11.17 -11.81
N ARG A 103 -18.88 10.16 -12.42
CA ARG A 103 -19.77 10.32 -13.57
C ARG A 103 -21.04 11.09 -13.21
N LEU A 104 -21.68 10.73 -12.09
CA LEU A 104 -22.88 11.40 -11.61
C LEU A 104 -22.65 12.88 -11.32
N ARG A 105 -21.50 13.22 -10.78
CA ARG A 105 -21.10 14.60 -10.46
C ARG A 105 -20.58 15.36 -11.70
N GLY A 106 -20.46 14.72 -12.86
CA GLY A 106 -20.01 15.35 -14.08
C GLY A 106 -18.50 15.61 -14.18
N TYR A 107 -17.68 14.87 -13.45
CA TYR A 107 -16.23 14.88 -13.63
C TYR A 107 -15.84 14.20 -14.93
N ALA A 108 -14.81 14.73 -15.61
CA ALA A 108 -14.29 14.13 -16.83
C ALA A 108 -13.62 12.77 -16.59
N THR A 109 -13.01 12.58 -15.44
CA THR A 109 -12.32 11.35 -15.02
C THR A 109 -12.45 11.15 -13.52
N PRO A 110 -12.39 9.91 -13.01
CA PRO A 110 -12.39 9.67 -11.56
C PRO A 110 -11.23 10.36 -10.83
N ILE A 111 -10.05 10.46 -11.46
CA ILE A 111 -8.91 11.16 -10.84
C ILE A 111 -9.15 12.67 -10.70
N ALA A 112 -9.89 13.29 -11.63
CA ALA A 112 -10.24 14.70 -11.52
C ALA A 112 -11.11 14.98 -10.27
N MET A 113 -12.01 14.06 -9.92
CA MET A 113 -12.77 14.14 -8.67
C MET A 113 -11.85 14.12 -7.44
N ARG A 114 -10.88 13.21 -7.41
CA ARG A 114 -9.91 13.12 -6.31
C ARG A 114 -9.03 14.36 -6.22
N ASN A 115 -8.55 14.84 -7.35
CA ASN A 115 -7.72 16.05 -7.41
C ASN A 115 -8.49 17.26 -6.90
N HIS A 116 -9.75 17.39 -7.29
CA HIS A 116 -10.63 18.46 -6.81
C HIS A 116 -10.86 18.38 -5.28
N ALA A 117 -11.13 17.18 -4.75
CA ALA A 117 -11.30 16.97 -3.31
C ALA A 117 -10.01 17.30 -2.52
N ASN A 118 -8.86 17.06 -3.10
CA ASN A 118 -7.54 17.38 -2.51
C ASN A 118 -7.11 18.84 -2.77
N HIS A 119 -7.91 19.64 -3.47
CA HIS A 119 -7.57 21.02 -3.91
C HIS A 119 -6.28 21.09 -4.75
N VAL A 120 -5.99 20.04 -5.54
CA VAL A 120 -4.81 19.96 -6.41
C VAL A 120 -5.25 20.11 -7.87
N PRO A 121 -4.68 21.04 -8.65
CA PRO A 121 -4.97 21.13 -10.07
C PRO A 121 -4.50 19.86 -10.83
N ASP A 122 -5.29 19.38 -11.80
CA ASP A 122 -4.96 18.19 -12.62
C ASP A 122 -3.56 18.31 -13.26
N ARG A 123 -3.22 19.51 -13.76
CA ARG A 123 -1.89 19.79 -14.33
C ARG A 123 -0.74 19.55 -13.35
N ALA A 124 -0.94 19.77 -12.05
CA ALA A 124 0.09 19.50 -11.05
C ALA A 124 0.37 18.00 -10.94
N ILE A 125 -0.67 17.17 -10.99
CA ILE A 125 -0.55 15.70 -10.99
C ILE A 125 0.13 15.21 -12.27
N GLU A 126 -0.29 15.72 -13.44
CA GLU A 126 0.33 15.40 -14.72
C GLU A 126 1.84 15.74 -14.73
N THR A 127 2.19 16.93 -14.22
CA THR A 127 3.58 17.36 -14.10
C THR A 127 4.36 16.44 -13.16
N LEU A 128 3.81 16.11 -11.98
CA LEU A 128 4.42 15.19 -11.02
C LEU A 128 4.70 13.83 -11.67
N MET A 129 3.71 13.25 -12.35
CA MET A 129 3.86 11.96 -13.01
C MET A 129 4.90 12.00 -14.12
N SER A 130 4.93 13.09 -14.91
CA SER A 130 5.92 13.29 -15.97
C SER A 130 7.35 13.41 -15.39
N VAL A 131 7.52 14.19 -14.32
CA VAL A 131 8.84 14.35 -13.66
C VAL A 131 9.29 13.02 -13.07
N CYS A 132 8.43 12.30 -12.35
CA CYS A 132 8.77 10.99 -11.80
C CYS A 132 9.18 10.00 -12.89
N SER A 133 8.40 9.91 -13.97
CA SER A 133 8.69 9.01 -15.10
C SER A 133 9.99 9.38 -15.81
N GLY A 134 10.25 10.68 -15.99
CA GLY A 134 11.47 11.17 -16.62
C GLY A 134 12.74 10.98 -15.78
N ASN A 135 12.59 10.73 -14.47
CA ASN A 135 13.72 10.59 -13.54
C ASN A 135 13.88 9.18 -12.96
N LEU A 136 13.28 8.16 -13.57
CA LEU A 136 13.43 6.76 -13.11
C LEU A 136 14.89 6.29 -13.07
N GLY A 137 15.75 6.83 -13.93
CA GLY A 137 17.18 6.54 -13.93
C GLY A 137 17.87 6.77 -12.58
N VAL A 138 17.50 7.84 -11.87
CA VAL A 138 18.04 8.16 -10.55
C VAL A 138 17.76 7.05 -9.54
N PHE A 139 16.56 6.47 -9.57
CA PHE A 139 16.20 5.36 -8.70
C PHE A 139 16.96 4.08 -9.07
N HIS A 140 17.12 3.81 -10.37
CA HIS A 140 17.91 2.66 -10.83
C HIS A 140 19.37 2.77 -10.36
N ASP A 141 19.98 3.94 -10.48
CA ASP A 141 21.36 4.17 -10.03
C ASP A 141 21.48 4.05 -8.51
N PHE A 142 20.50 4.58 -7.76
CA PHE A 142 20.43 4.40 -6.31
C PHE A 142 20.37 2.92 -5.94
N PHE A 143 19.52 2.12 -6.59
CA PHE A 143 19.40 0.69 -6.29
C PHE A 143 20.66 -0.09 -6.63
N LYS A 144 21.35 0.25 -7.73
CA LYS A 144 22.66 -0.32 -8.07
C LYS A 144 23.72 0.02 -7.03
N ALA A 145 23.78 1.29 -6.62
CA ALA A 145 24.71 1.73 -5.59
C ALA A 145 24.43 1.03 -4.26
N LYS A 146 23.16 0.90 -3.87
CA LYS A 146 22.76 0.19 -2.66
C LYS A 146 23.14 -1.30 -2.71
N ALA A 147 22.90 -1.98 -3.82
CA ALA A 147 23.31 -3.37 -4.01
C ALA A 147 24.82 -3.54 -3.85
N CYS A 148 25.60 -2.67 -4.47
CA CYS A 148 27.07 -2.64 -4.35
C CYS A 148 27.52 -2.46 -2.89
N LEU A 149 26.93 -1.51 -2.16
CA LEU A 149 27.24 -1.26 -0.74
C LEU A 149 26.87 -2.44 0.17
N MET A 150 25.83 -3.18 -0.19
CA MET A 150 25.40 -4.40 0.51
C MET A 150 26.23 -5.65 0.13
N GLY A 151 27.07 -5.55 -0.91
CA GLY A 151 27.84 -6.68 -1.41
C GLY A 151 26.99 -7.77 -2.10
N ILE A 152 25.88 -7.39 -2.72
CA ILE A 152 25.00 -8.28 -3.49
C ILE A 152 24.98 -7.85 -4.97
N GLU A 153 24.73 -8.82 -5.85
CA GLU A 153 24.74 -8.58 -7.31
C GLU A 153 23.56 -7.69 -7.73
N GLU A 154 22.37 -7.97 -7.19
CA GLU A 154 21.13 -7.28 -7.52
C GLU A 154 20.28 -7.08 -6.26
N LEU A 155 19.63 -5.91 -6.15
CA LEU A 155 18.73 -5.59 -5.05
C LEU A 155 17.37 -6.28 -5.30
N ARG A 156 17.03 -7.23 -4.46
CA ARG A 156 15.75 -7.94 -4.53
C ARG A 156 14.66 -7.11 -3.84
N ARG A 157 13.39 -7.42 -4.12
CA ARG A 157 12.25 -6.68 -3.57
C ARG A 157 12.27 -6.57 -2.04
N PHE A 158 12.66 -7.62 -1.35
CA PHE A 158 12.74 -7.66 0.12
C PHE A 158 14.03 -7.03 0.68
N ASP A 159 14.98 -6.64 -0.17
CA ASP A 159 16.18 -5.91 0.25
C ASP A 159 15.99 -4.39 0.24
N HIS A 160 14.86 -3.90 -0.27
CA HIS A 160 14.58 -2.48 -0.39
C HIS A 160 14.76 -1.72 0.94
N SER A 161 14.27 -2.27 2.05
CA SER A 161 14.35 -1.67 3.39
C SER A 161 15.57 -2.15 4.20
N ALA A 162 16.43 -2.98 3.61
CA ALA A 162 17.60 -3.50 4.27
C ALA A 162 18.59 -2.37 4.65
N PRO A 163 19.23 -2.45 5.85
CA PRO A 163 20.30 -1.52 6.21
C PRO A 163 21.53 -1.78 5.33
N VAL A 164 22.22 -0.71 4.94
CA VAL A 164 23.48 -0.78 4.20
C VAL A 164 24.65 -1.11 5.13
N ASN A 165 24.62 -0.57 6.36
CA ASN A 165 25.65 -0.81 7.36
C ASN A 165 25.26 -1.97 8.28
N LYS A 166 26.21 -2.88 8.50
CA LYS A 166 26.09 -3.97 9.48
C LYS A 166 26.25 -3.50 10.95
N ALA A 167 26.44 -2.21 11.18
CA ALA A 167 26.51 -1.68 12.53
C ALA A 167 25.16 -1.86 13.21
N GLU A 168 25.13 -2.57 14.32
CA GLU A 168 23.98 -2.59 15.22
C GLU A 168 23.63 -1.13 15.58
N SER A 169 22.38 -0.76 15.41
CA SER A 169 21.90 0.55 15.85
C SER A 169 22.13 0.64 17.36
N GLN A 170 23.08 1.45 17.78
CA GLN A 170 23.29 1.79 19.22
C GLN A 170 22.17 2.67 19.78
N TYR A 171 21.23 3.07 18.94
CA TYR A 171 20.08 3.87 19.36
C TYR A 171 18.94 2.92 19.73
N GLY A 172 18.78 2.67 21.03
CA GLY A 172 17.55 2.07 21.56
C GLY A 172 16.37 2.99 21.22
N TYR A 173 15.26 2.38 20.87
CA TYR A 173 13.99 3.10 20.78
C TYR A 173 13.66 3.64 22.17
N PHE A 174 13.41 4.95 22.24
CA PHE A 174 12.88 5.60 23.44
C PHE A 174 11.43 5.20 23.66
#